data_1afe1e4b9ab2eda479a3c16f48846142
#
_entry.id   1afe1e4b9ab2eda479a3c16f48846142
#
_cell.length_a   1.000
_cell.length_b   1.000
_cell.length_c   1.000
_cell.angle_alpha   90.00
_cell.angle_beta   90.00
_cell.angle_gamma   90.00
#
_symmetry.space_group_name_H-M   'P 1'
#
loop_
_entity.id
_entity.type
_entity.pdbx_description
1 polymer ?
#
loop_
_entity_poly.entity_id
_entity_poly.type
_entity_poly.pdbx_seq_one_letter_code
_entity_poly.pdbx_strand_id
1 'polypeptide(L)'
;MSYFFKLFGIFILALLSACSGKSNNNIPLPAPTIQNLGGTYDRISILKAASDYFGEGSEAIASLVEKSFLDFGAPNGYIIGTEVSAAFIVGLRYGDGTLSHKIEGDSPVYWKGPSIGIDAGANGSRVFALVYNLNDTEELYQRFPAIEGSFYYVAGFGMNYQQSGKI
;
A
#
# COMPACT_ATOMS: atom_id res chain seq x y z
N MET A 1 11.98 -62.87 11.97
CA MET A 1 11.64 -62.79 13.39
C MET A 1 10.74 -61.54 13.53
N SER A 2 9.37 -61.69 13.27
CA SER A 2 8.36 -62.13 14.27
C SER A 2 8.29 -61.19 15.44
N TYR A 3 7.23 -60.46 15.64
CA TYR A 3 5.90 -60.62 16.19
C TYR A 3 5.15 -59.29 16.06
N PHE A 4 3.98 -59.11 15.42
CA PHE A 4 2.64 -59.55 15.80
C PHE A 4 2.21 -59.14 17.20
N PHE A 5 1.36 -58.08 17.31
CA PHE A 5 0.24 -58.01 18.21
C PHE A 5 -0.83 -57.07 17.69
N LYS A 6 -1.81 -57.53 17.38
CA LYS A 6 -3.26 -57.61 17.33
C LYS A 6 -3.97 -56.96 18.53
N LEU A 7 -5.07 -56.34 18.17
CA LEU A 7 -6.43 -56.35 18.78
C LEU A 7 -6.81 -55.21 19.72
N PHE A 8 -7.88 -54.63 19.52
CA PHE A 8 -9.33 -54.66 19.82
C PHE A 8 -9.78 -53.19 19.88
N GLY A 9 -10.65 -52.65 19.18
CA GLY A 9 -12.06 -52.93 18.92
C GLY A 9 -12.95 -52.36 20.04
N ILE A 10 -13.49 -51.14 19.91
CA ILE A 10 -14.79 -50.80 20.49
C ILE A 10 -15.48 -49.80 19.56
N PHE A 11 -16.55 -50.28 19.00
CA PHE A 11 -17.55 -49.57 18.23
C PHE A 11 -18.52 -48.94 19.21
N ILE A 12 -18.56 -47.60 19.31
CA ILE A 12 -19.66 -46.90 19.94
C ILE A 12 -20.35 -46.05 18.90
N LEU A 13 -21.46 -46.60 18.44
CA LEU A 13 -22.46 -45.92 17.61
C LEU A 13 -23.30 -45.05 18.53
N ALA A 14 -23.06 -43.75 18.54
CA ALA A 14 -23.97 -42.81 19.17
C ALA A 14 -24.74 -42.05 18.08
N LEU A 15 -25.97 -42.48 17.87
CA LEU A 15 -26.98 -41.75 17.16
C LEU A 15 -27.33 -40.48 17.93
N LEU A 16 -26.90 -39.33 17.46
CA LEU A 16 -27.43 -38.05 17.89
C LEU A 16 -28.15 -37.39 16.72
N SER A 17 -29.45 -37.30 16.87
CA SER A 17 -30.39 -36.58 16.05
C SER A 17 -29.86 -35.17 15.75
N ALA A 18 -29.62 -34.89 14.47
CA ALA A 18 -29.38 -33.54 14.00
C ALA A 18 -30.70 -32.79 13.94
N CYS A 19 -30.93 -31.89 14.86
CA CYS A 19 -31.87 -30.79 14.65
C CYS A 19 -31.25 -29.83 13.61
N SER A 20 -31.80 -29.89 12.39
CA SER A 20 -31.51 -28.94 11.31
C SER A 20 -32.19 -27.60 11.63
N GLY A 21 -31.50 -26.77 12.40
CA GLY A 21 -31.83 -25.37 12.55
C GLY A 21 -31.21 -24.59 11.39
N LYS A 22 -31.97 -24.25 10.36
CA LYS A 22 -31.59 -23.21 9.39
C LYS A 22 -31.53 -21.88 10.11
N SER A 23 -30.37 -21.50 10.60
CA SER A 23 -30.10 -20.13 11.02
C SER A 23 -29.76 -19.31 9.76
N ASN A 24 -30.74 -18.63 9.22
CA ASN A 24 -30.53 -17.55 8.26
C ASN A 24 -30.00 -16.33 9.02
N ASN A 25 -28.76 -16.39 9.45
CA ASN A 25 -28.05 -15.21 9.93
C ASN A 25 -27.50 -14.44 8.72
N ASN A 26 -28.42 -13.83 7.94
CA ASN A 26 -28.09 -12.67 7.16
C ASN A 26 -27.88 -11.50 8.14
N ILE A 27 -26.75 -11.49 8.84
CA ILE A 27 -26.24 -10.28 9.44
C ILE A 27 -25.74 -9.46 8.25
N PRO A 28 -26.36 -8.32 7.93
CA PRO A 28 -25.79 -7.44 6.92
C PRO A 28 -24.40 -7.07 7.43
N LEU A 29 -23.35 -7.35 6.66
CA LEU A 29 -22.05 -6.74 6.95
C LEU A 29 -22.32 -5.24 7.07
N PRO A 30 -21.90 -4.59 8.17
CA PRO A 30 -21.99 -3.15 8.22
C PRO A 30 -21.27 -2.63 6.98
N ALA A 31 -21.99 -1.84 6.18
CA ALA A 31 -21.37 -1.10 5.10
C ALA A 31 -20.16 -0.38 5.67
N PRO A 32 -19.00 -0.37 4.98
CA PRO A 32 -17.83 0.32 5.48
C PRO A 32 -18.26 1.74 5.81
N THR A 33 -18.31 2.06 7.08
CA THR A 33 -18.57 3.41 7.55
C THR A 33 -17.39 4.22 7.05
N ILE A 34 -17.61 5.04 6.03
CA ILE A 34 -16.66 6.06 5.60
C ILE A 34 -16.57 7.03 6.78
N GLN A 35 -15.71 6.72 7.74
CA GLN A 35 -15.30 7.68 8.72
C GLN A 35 -14.41 8.67 7.95
N ASN A 36 -15.02 9.73 7.45
CA ASN A 36 -14.33 10.94 7.05
C ASN A 36 -13.68 11.51 8.31
N LEU A 37 -12.55 10.96 8.67
CA LEU A 37 -11.64 11.58 9.61
C LEU A 37 -11.13 12.84 8.90
N GLY A 38 -11.59 14.01 9.32
CA GLY A 38 -11.49 15.30 8.62
C GLY A 38 -10.09 15.77 8.22
N GLY A 39 -9.08 14.89 8.25
CA GLY A 39 -7.69 15.16 7.89
C GLY A 39 -7.04 14.12 7.00
N THR A 40 -7.78 13.11 6.50
CA THR A 40 -7.23 12.04 5.64
C THR A 40 -8.03 11.86 4.36
N TYR A 41 -7.42 11.24 3.37
CA TYR A 41 -8.05 10.86 2.11
C TYR A 41 -8.65 9.45 2.22
N ASP A 42 -9.84 9.27 1.69
CA ASP A 42 -10.43 7.95 1.52
C ASP A 42 -9.79 7.22 0.32
N ARG A 43 -9.97 5.89 0.31
CA ARG A 43 -9.38 5.02 -0.71
C ARG A 43 -9.87 5.35 -2.12
N ILE A 44 -11.14 5.72 -2.29
CA ILE A 44 -11.71 6.01 -3.60
C ILE A 44 -11.07 7.28 -4.18
N SER A 45 -10.88 8.30 -3.35
CA SER A 45 -10.21 9.54 -3.73
C SER A 45 -8.76 9.31 -4.16
N ILE A 46 -8.01 8.50 -3.41
CA ILE A 46 -6.63 8.15 -3.76
C ILE A 46 -6.56 7.31 -5.04
N LEU A 47 -7.43 6.31 -5.17
CA LEU A 47 -7.47 5.48 -6.37
C LEU A 47 -7.80 6.31 -7.61
N LYS A 48 -8.74 7.26 -7.48
CA LYS A 48 -9.07 8.19 -8.56
C LYS A 48 -7.87 9.06 -8.94
N ALA A 49 -7.21 9.68 -7.97
CA ALA A 49 -6.04 10.54 -8.21
C ALA A 49 -4.89 9.76 -8.90
N ALA A 50 -4.63 8.52 -8.45
CA ALA A 50 -3.61 7.68 -9.05
C ALA A 50 -3.99 7.24 -10.48
N SER A 51 -5.26 6.86 -10.70
CA SER A 51 -5.76 6.47 -12.03
C SER A 51 -5.75 7.63 -13.03
N ASP A 52 -6.15 8.81 -12.59
CA ASP A 52 -6.10 10.03 -13.42
C ASP A 52 -4.66 10.37 -13.82
N TYR A 53 -3.70 10.14 -12.92
CA TYR A 53 -2.30 10.45 -13.16
C TYR A 53 -1.59 9.42 -14.05
N PHE A 54 -1.77 8.13 -13.79
CA PHE A 54 -1.11 7.06 -14.55
C PHE A 54 -1.86 6.67 -15.83
N GLY A 55 -3.12 7.05 -15.96
CA GLY A 55 -4.04 6.59 -16.98
C GLY A 55 -4.96 5.47 -16.46
N GLU A 56 -6.10 5.30 -17.10
CA GLU A 56 -7.17 4.45 -16.58
C GLU A 56 -6.78 2.99 -16.39
N GLY A 57 -7.32 2.37 -15.32
CA GLY A 57 -7.68 0.97 -15.27
C GLY A 57 -6.58 -0.04 -14.97
N SER A 58 -5.48 0.36 -14.35
CA SER A 58 -4.47 -0.61 -13.93
C SER A 58 -4.90 -1.34 -12.65
N GLU A 59 -5.23 -2.63 -12.74
CA GLU A 59 -5.43 -3.51 -11.57
C GLU A 59 -4.23 -3.46 -10.62
N ALA A 60 -3.03 -3.24 -11.16
CA ALA A 60 -1.82 -3.08 -10.37
C ALA A 60 -1.89 -1.85 -9.46
N ILE A 61 -2.36 -0.70 -9.96
CA ILE A 61 -2.52 0.52 -9.15
C ILE A 61 -3.54 0.26 -8.05
N ALA A 62 -4.68 -0.36 -8.37
CA ALA A 62 -5.70 -0.70 -7.39
C ALA A 62 -5.14 -1.61 -6.28
N SER A 63 -4.36 -2.62 -6.65
CA SER A 63 -3.73 -3.55 -5.70
C SER A 63 -2.69 -2.85 -4.82
N LEU A 64 -1.89 -1.94 -5.37
CA LEU A 64 -0.89 -1.19 -4.62
C LEU A 64 -1.53 -0.19 -3.64
N VAL A 65 -2.59 0.50 -4.07
CA VAL A 65 -3.38 1.39 -3.19
C VAL A 65 -4.03 0.59 -2.07
N GLU A 66 -4.68 -0.54 -2.40
CA GLU A 66 -5.29 -1.42 -1.39
C GLU A 66 -4.26 -1.89 -0.36
N LYS A 67 -3.11 -2.38 -0.82
CA LYS A 67 -2.02 -2.80 0.07
C LYS A 67 -1.58 -1.66 0.98
N SER A 68 -1.41 -0.46 0.46
CA SER A 68 -0.98 0.70 1.27
C SER A 68 -2.01 1.05 2.35
N PHE A 69 -3.31 0.96 2.04
CA PHE A 69 -4.38 1.18 3.02
C PHE A 69 -4.46 0.08 4.08
N LEU A 70 -4.15 -1.16 3.72
CA LEU A 70 -4.07 -2.27 4.69
C LEU A 70 -2.87 -2.12 5.62
N ASP A 71 -1.72 -1.70 5.09
CA ASP A 71 -0.49 -1.59 5.86
C ASP A 71 -0.46 -0.34 6.77
N PHE A 72 -0.98 0.79 6.31
CA PHE A 72 -0.80 2.10 6.97
C PHE A 72 -2.10 2.87 7.21
N GLY A 73 -3.22 2.42 6.70
CA GLY A 73 -4.49 3.12 6.82
C GLY A 73 -4.65 4.25 5.80
N ALA A 74 -5.36 5.30 6.19
CA ALA A 74 -5.69 6.42 5.32
C ALA A 74 -4.58 7.48 5.33
N PRO A 75 -4.01 7.86 4.18
CA PRO A 75 -3.01 8.91 4.08
C PRO A 75 -3.64 10.30 4.29
N ASN A 76 -2.85 11.23 4.77
CA ASN A 76 -3.28 12.63 4.88
C ASN A 76 -2.68 13.56 3.83
N GLY A 77 -1.81 13.00 2.98
CA GLY A 77 -1.27 13.65 1.79
C GLY A 77 -0.95 12.66 0.70
N TYR A 78 -0.78 13.16 -0.51
CA TYR A 78 -0.18 12.42 -1.62
C TYR A 78 0.64 13.36 -2.50
N ILE A 79 1.66 12.83 -3.13
CA ILE A 79 2.54 13.56 -4.06
C ILE A 79 2.37 12.98 -5.46
N ILE A 80 2.18 13.85 -6.43
CA ILE A 80 2.21 13.55 -7.85
C ILE A 80 3.38 14.27 -8.46
N GLY A 81 4.25 13.58 -9.18
CA GLY A 81 5.41 14.22 -9.79
C GLY A 81 6.19 13.33 -10.72
N THR A 82 7.29 13.84 -11.18
CA THR A 82 8.21 13.15 -12.08
C THR A 82 9.59 13.05 -11.45
N GLU A 83 10.29 11.98 -11.78
CA GLU A 83 11.64 11.71 -11.29
C GLU A 83 12.52 11.34 -12.46
N VAL A 84 13.70 11.93 -12.53
CA VAL A 84 14.76 11.53 -13.44
C VAL A 84 15.88 10.88 -12.64
N SER A 85 16.43 9.77 -13.14
CA SER A 85 17.59 9.12 -12.56
C SER A 85 18.70 8.98 -13.56
N ALA A 86 19.94 9.11 -13.08
CA ALA A 86 21.13 8.78 -13.83
C ALA A 86 22.01 7.91 -12.94
N ALA A 87 22.18 6.66 -13.33
CA ALA A 87 23.00 5.70 -12.60
C ALA A 87 23.81 4.83 -13.57
N PHE A 88 25.07 4.65 -13.24
CA PHE A 88 25.91 3.58 -13.74
C PHE A 88 26.41 2.80 -12.50
N ILE A 89 25.63 1.78 -12.11
CA ILE A 89 25.74 1.04 -10.84
C ILE A 89 25.20 1.86 -9.66
N VAL A 90 25.75 3.02 -9.35
CA VAL A 90 25.26 3.97 -8.35
C VAL A 90 25.13 5.33 -9.00
N GLY A 91 24.07 6.03 -8.72
CA GLY A 91 23.79 7.34 -9.27
C GLY A 91 22.94 8.19 -8.35
N LEU A 92 22.36 9.23 -8.93
CA LEU A 92 21.46 10.14 -8.25
C LEU A 92 20.12 10.18 -8.99
N ARG A 93 19.07 10.40 -8.24
CA ARG A 93 17.75 10.73 -8.74
C ARG A 93 17.30 12.08 -8.22
N TYR A 94 16.55 12.77 -9.03
CA TYR A 94 15.95 14.06 -8.74
C TYR A 94 14.51 14.02 -9.20
N GLY A 95 13.63 14.56 -8.39
CA GLY A 95 12.22 14.66 -8.74
C GLY A 95 11.62 15.96 -8.26
N ASP A 96 10.55 16.32 -8.91
CA ASP A 96 9.69 17.44 -8.57
C ASP A 96 8.22 17.05 -8.72
N GLY A 97 7.37 17.73 -7.97
CA GLY A 97 5.95 17.42 -8.00
C GLY A 97 5.12 18.34 -7.13
N THR A 98 3.89 17.95 -6.95
CA THR A 98 2.93 18.63 -6.09
C THR A 98 2.50 17.70 -4.97
N LEU A 99 2.64 18.14 -3.74
CA LEU A 99 1.99 17.55 -2.58
C LEU A 99 0.57 18.09 -2.53
N SER A 100 -0.41 17.20 -2.41
CA SER A 100 -1.78 17.55 -2.03
C SER A 100 -1.99 17.11 -0.59
N HIS A 101 -1.93 18.06 0.35
CA HIS A 101 -2.19 17.80 1.76
C HIS A 101 -3.66 18.08 2.09
N LYS A 102 -4.29 17.17 2.84
CA LYS A 102 -5.75 17.22 3.03
C LYS A 102 -6.25 18.49 3.72
N ILE A 103 -5.43 19.08 4.57
CA ILE A 103 -5.76 20.29 5.36
C ILE A 103 -5.10 21.54 4.78
N GLU A 104 -3.80 21.46 4.43
CA GLU A 104 -3.02 22.63 4.02
C GLU A 104 -3.13 22.91 2.51
N GLY A 105 -3.68 21.96 1.71
CA GLY A 105 -3.84 22.12 0.28
C GLY A 105 -2.58 21.71 -0.50
N ASP A 106 -2.43 22.32 -1.68
CA ASP A 106 -1.38 21.95 -2.63
C ASP A 106 -0.11 22.78 -2.44
N SER A 107 1.04 22.11 -2.44
CA SER A 107 2.37 22.73 -2.33
C SER A 107 3.38 22.07 -3.26
N PRO A 108 4.29 22.84 -3.88
CA PRO A 108 5.36 22.25 -4.67
C PRO A 108 6.37 21.54 -3.78
N VAL A 109 6.83 20.37 -4.22
CA VAL A 109 7.81 19.57 -3.49
C VAL A 109 8.92 19.11 -4.42
N TYR A 110 10.12 18.97 -3.86
CA TYR A 110 11.32 18.53 -4.58
C TYR A 110 12.03 17.47 -3.76
N TRP A 111 12.54 16.44 -4.43
CA TRP A 111 13.30 15.39 -3.74
C TRP A 111 14.56 15.02 -4.50
N LYS A 112 15.49 14.46 -3.79
CA LYS A 112 16.72 13.88 -4.33
C LYS A 112 17.12 12.66 -3.50
N GLY A 113 17.75 11.70 -4.14
CA GLY A 113 18.22 10.51 -3.45
C GLY A 113 19.23 9.72 -4.26
N PRO A 114 19.80 8.67 -3.66
CA PRO A 114 20.61 7.73 -4.40
C PRO A 114 19.72 6.91 -5.34
N SER A 115 20.26 6.54 -6.48
CA SER A 115 19.71 5.51 -7.35
C SER A 115 20.74 4.40 -7.56
N ILE A 116 20.23 3.19 -7.75
CA ILE A 116 21.05 2.00 -8.00
C ILE A 116 20.52 1.34 -9.27
N GLY A 117 21.42 1.02 -10.20
CA GLY A 117 21.05 0.35 -11.44
C GLY A 117 21.85 0.86 -12.62
N ILE A 118 21.49 0.35 -13.79
CA ILE A 118 21.95 0.86 -15.08
C ILE A 118 20.73 1.57 -15.68
N ASP A 119 20.61 2.85 -15.36
CA ASP A 119 19.57 3.69 -15.92
C ASP A 119 20.24 4.93 -16.54
N ALA A 120 20.38 4.89 -17.84
CA ALA A 120 20.90 5.99 -18.65
C ALA A 120 19.76 6.65 -19.44
N GLY A 121 18.52 6.55 -18.95
CA GLY A 121 17.34 7.07 -19.61
C GLY A 121 17.06 8.51 -19.19
N ALA A 122 17.03 9.43 -20.16
CA ALA A 122 16.52 10.79 -19.97
C ALA A 122 14.98 10.83 -19.85
N ASN A 123 14.32 9.70 -19.75
CA ASN A 123 12.87 9.61 -19.62
C ASN A 123 12.50 9.66 -18.16
N GLY A 124 11.79 10.71 -17.76
CA GLY A 124 11.28 10.85 -16.42
C GLY A 124 10.31 9.72 -16.06
N SER A 125 10.46 9.16 -14.88
CA SER A 125 9.51 8.22 -14.30
C SER A 125 8.38 8.99 -13.61
N ARG A 126 7.15 8.50 -13.72
CA ARG A 126 6.02 9.05 -12.97
C ARG A 126 6.07 8.54 -11.54
N VAL A 127 5.89 9.44 -10.58
CA VAL A 127 5.90 9.14 -9.14
C VAL A 127 4.55 9.50 -8.54
N PHE A 128 4.00 8.57 -7.79
CA PHE A 128 2.84 8.79 -6.95
C PHE A 128 3.19 8.27 -5.54
N ALA A 129 3.24 9.17 -4.57
CA ALA A 129 3.58 8.80 -3.20
C ALA A 129 2.44 9.13 -2.24
N LEU A 130 2.10 8.18 -1.37
CA LEU A 130 1.17 8.42 -0.27
C LEU A 130 1.95 8.90 0.95
N VAL A 131 1.42 9.91 1.61
CA VAL A 131 2.05 10.53 2.79
C VAL A 131 1.14 10.33 3.99
N TYR A 132 1.73 9.85 5.08
CA TYR A 132 1.03 9.52 6.31
C TYR A 132 1.56 10.34 7.48
N ASN A 133 0.66 10.70 8.40
CA ASN A 133 1.01 11.40 9.64
C ASN A 133 1.77 12.73 9.46
N LEU A 134 1.64 13.37 8.30
CA LEU A 134 2.19 14.67 8.03
C LEU A 134 1.30 15.72 8.71
N ASN A 135 1.80 16.43 9.73
CA ASN A 135 1.02 17.47 10.38
C ASN A 135 1.22 18.84 9.74
N ASP A 136 2.40 19.06 9.20
CA ASP A 136 2.82 20.31 8.57
C ASP A 136 3.67 19.97 7.34
N THR A 137 3.43 20.66 6.24
CA THR A 137 4.16 20.46 4.97
C THR A 137 5.68 20.61 5.14
N GLU A 138 6.13 21.47 6.07
CA GLU A 138 7.55 21.66 6.34
C GLU A 138 8.22 20.39 6.91
N GLU A 139 7.48 19.50 7.55
CA GLU A 139 7.99 18.22 8.05
C GLU A 139 8.50 17.29 6.92
N LEU A 140 8.15 17.56 5.66
CA LEU A 140 8.71 16.81 4.52
C LEU A 140 10.17 17.17 4.19
N TYR A 141 10.66 18.31 4.64
CA TYR A 141 12.03 18.74 4.35
C TYR A 141 13.08 18.04 5.21
N GLN A 142 13.12 16.73 5.11
CA GLN A 142 14.05 15.87 5.85
C GLN A 142 14.45 14.65 5.04
N ARG A 143 15.24 13.75 5.62
CA ARG A 143 15.65 12.51 4.98
C ARG A 143 14.63 11.41 5.29
N PHE A 144 14.23 10.70 4.25
CA PHE A 144 13.38 9.52 4.33
C PHE A 144 14.17 8.29 3.87
N PRO A 145 14.85 7.58 4.78
CA PRO A 145 15.50 6.33 4.43
C PRO A 145 14.46 5.27 4.01
N ALA A 146 14.82 4.48 3.01
CA ALA A 146 14.00 3.35 2.61
C ALA A 146 13.94 2.30 3.72
N ILE A 147 12.78 1.71 3.94
CA ILE A 147 12.60 0.59 4.85
C ILE A 147 13.11 -0.68 4.14
N GLU A 148 14.01 -1.42 4.79
CA GLU A 148 14.56 -2.65 4.24
C GLU A 148 13.45 -3.68 3.98
N GLY A 149 13.53 -4.35 2.81
CA GLY A 149 12.53 -5.35 2.42
C GLY A 149 11.19 -4.79 1.94
N SER A 150 11.05 -3.48 1.83
CA SER A 150 9.79 -2.82 1.46
C SER A 150 9.59 -2.63 -0.05
N PHE A 151 10.46 -3.19 -0.88
CA PHE A 151 10.31 -3.04 -2.32
C PHE A 151 9.35 -4.08 -2.90
N TYR A 152 8.33 -3.61 -3.60
CA TYR A 152 7.33 -4.44 -4.30
C TYR A 152 7.28 -4.05 -5.77
N TYR A 153 7.12 -5.05 -6.63
CA TYR A 153 6.97 -4.82 -8.07
C TYR A 153 5.74 -5.57 -8.59
N VAL A 154 4.80 -4.83 -9.18
CA VAL A 154 3.54 -5.38 -9.69
C VAL A 154 3.25 -4.78 -11.06
N ALA A 155 3.22 -5.61 -12.09
CA ALA A 155 2.78 -5.26 -13.45
C ALA A 155 3.35 -3.92 -13.98
N GLY A 156 4.66 -3.70 -13.81
CA GLY A 156 5.34 -2.49 -14.30
C GLY A 156 5.46 -1.36 -13.28
N PHE A 157 4.83 -1.48 -12.12
CA PHE A 157 4.94 -0.50 -11.04
C PHE A 157 5.85 -1.00 -9.92
N GLY A 158 6.82 -0.17 -9.53
CA GLY A 158 7.64 -0.37 -8.35
C GLY A 158 7.06 0.44 -7.18
N MET A 159 6.97 -0.17 -6.00
CA MET A 159 6.57 0.49 -4.77
C MET A 159 7.60 0.22 -3.69
N ASN A 160 7.92 1.22 -2.89
CA ASN A 160 8.76 1.08 -1.70
C ASN A 160 8.24 1.99 -0.60
N TYR A 161 8.59 1.64 0.64
CA TYR A 161 8.26 2.46 1.80
C TYR A 161 9.50 3.19 2.29
N GLN A 162 9.28 4.42 2.73
CA GLN A 162 10.30 5.28 3.32
C GLN A 162 9.73 5.86 4.60
N GLN A 163 10.55 6.07 5.61
CA GLN A 163 10.09 6.56 6.89
C GLN A 163 11.08 7.54 7.51
N SER A 164 10.55 8.61 8.10
CA SER A 164 11.32 9.50 8.95
C SER A 164 10.44 9.94 10.12
N GLY A 165 10.87 9.59 11.33
CA GLY A 165 10.06 9.83 12.53
C GLY A 165 8.71 9.12 12.47
N LYS A 166 7.64 9.93 12.50
CA LYS A 166 6.24 9.44 12.43
C LYS A 166 5.65 9.41 11.00
N ILE A 167 6.33 10.08 10.05
CA ILE A 167 5.91 10.25 8.65
C ILE A 167 6.38 9.06 7.83
#